data_d876a33da364f1bda69b8d60ee4f438e
#
_entry.id   d876a33da364f1bda69b8d60ee4f438e
#
_cell.length_a   1.000
_cell.length_b   1.000
_cell.length_c   1.000
_cell.angle_alpha   90.00
_cell.angle_beta   90.00
_cell.angle_gamma   90.00
#
_symmetry.space_group_name_H-M   'P 1'
#
loop_
_entity.id
_entity.type
_entity.pdbx_description
1 polymer ?
#
loop_
_entity_poly.entity_id
_entity_poly.type
_entity_poly.pdbx_seq_one_letter_code
_entity_poly.pdbx_strand_id
1 'polypeptide(L)'
;MNILVIGCDQVGAALIRDLERIGHDISVVEKDPEQLKRLDAFDDYTFHGTALVGDPTDPDTLRRGGVENCDAVAAAEEDSVNLMAAQLAKNIFRRDKVICRVSDPHLQILYHKAYELETICPTVLTEQAVFRALSK
;
A
#
# COMPACT_ATOMS: atom_id res chain seq x y z
N MET A 1 -2.08 -9.68 12.16
CA MET A 1 -2.43 -10.05 10.76
C MET A 1 -1.16 -10.13 9.92
N ASN A 2 -1.23 -10.88 8.84
CA ASN A 2 -0.21 -10.85 7.79
C ASN A 2 -0.65 -9.82 6.74
N ILE A 3 0.15 -8.77 6.54
CA ILE A 3 -0.20 -7.67 5.66
C ILE A 3 0.85 -7.55 4.57
N LEU A 4 0.39 -7.53 3.31
CA LEU A 4 1.24 -7.25 2.16
C LEU A 4 1.14 -5.76 1.83
N VAL A 5 2.26 -5.05 1.90
CA VAL A 5 2.36 -3.65 1.49
C VAL A 5 3.05 -3.57 0.14
N ILE A 6 2.43 -2.90 -0.80
CA ILE A 6 2.97 -2.66 -2.13
C ILE A 6 3.48 -1.23 -2.18
N GLY A 7 4.79 -1.09 -2.30
CA GLY A 7 5.45 0.21 -2.31
C GLY A 7 6.06 0.60 -0.97
N CYS A 8 7.24 1.19 -1.04
CA CYS A 8 8.01 1.60 0.12
C CYS A 8 8.50 3.05 -0.02
N ASP A 9 7.62 3.95 -0.50
CA ASP A 9 7.89 5.38 -0.44
C ASP A 9 7.73 5.88 1.01
N GLN A 10 7.71 7.18 1.23
CA GLN A 10 7.60 7.72 2.59
C GLN A 10 6.33 7.23 3.29
N VAL A 11 5.21 7.16 2.59
CA VAL A 11 3.94 6.67 3.17
C VAL A 11 4.02 5.17 3.44
N GLY A 12 4.47 4.39 2.47
CA GLY A 12 4.60 2.94 2.62
C GLY A 12 5.54 2.55 3.74
N ALA A 13 6.70 3.20 3.84
CA ALA A 13 7.67 2.92 4.89
C ALA A 13 7.11 3.26 6.27
N ALA A 14 6.46 4.42 6.42
CA ALA A 14 5.87 4.80 7.70
C ALA A 14 4.74 3.85 8.10
N LEU A 15 3.92 3.44 7.15
CA LEU A 15 2.85 2.47 7.37
C LEU A 15 3.41 1.12 7.84
N ILE A 16 4.45 0.63 7.17
CA ILE A 16 5.11 -0.64 7.54
C ILE A 16 5.61 -0.57 8.97
N ARG A 17 6.34 0.48 9.32
CA ARG A 17 6.85 0.68 10.68
C ARG A 17 5.73 0.65 11.72
N ASP A 18 4.68 1.41 11.50
CA ASP A 18 3.60 1.54 12.48
C ASP A 18 2.81 0.25 12.64
N LEU A 19 2.54 -0.46 11.54
CA LEU A 19 1.85 -1.74 11.58
C LEU A 19 2.69 -2.81 12.29
N GLU A 20 3.98 -2.86 12.01
CA GLU A 20 4.87 -3.83 12.66
C GLU A 20 5.00 -3.57 14.15
N ARG A 21 5.03 -2.29 14.56
CA ARG A 21 5.11 -1.91 15.97
C ARG A 21 3.91 -2.38 16.80
N ILE A 22 2.75 -2.51 16.17
CA ILE A 22 1.55 -3.00 16.88
C ILE A 22 1.32 -4.49 16.68
N GLY A 23 2.30 -5.21 16.17
CA GLY A 23 2.33 -6.68 16.18
C GLY A 23 1.90 -7.37 14.89
N HIS A 24 1.76 -6.65 13.78
CA HIS A 24 1.45 -7.28 12.49
C HIS A 24 2.73 -7.79 11.81
N ASP A 25 2.58 -8.85 11.04
CA ASP A 25 3.64 -9.41 10.23
C ASP A 25 3.56 -8.80 8.82
N ILE A 26 4.63 -8.16 8.38
CA ILE A 26 4.63 -7.37 7.15
C ILE A 26 5.50 -8.04 6.09
N SER A 27 4.93 -8.15 4.90
CA SER A 27 5.68 -8.40 3.66
C SER A 27 5.58 -7.16 2.80
N VAL A 28 6.66 -6.76 2.15
CA VAL A 28 6.66 -5.62 1.24
C VAL A 28 7.16 -6.04 -0.13
N VAL A 29 6.49 -5.58 -1.17
CA VAL A 29 6.92 -5.71 -2.56
C VAL A 29 7.20 -4.31 -3.08
N GLU A 30 8.44 -4.09 -3.54
CA GLU A 30 8.90 -2.80 -4.05
C GLU A 30 9.77 -3.04 -5.29
N LYS A 31 9.49 -2.33 -6.39
CA LYS A 31 10.26 -2.50 -7.63
C LYS A 31 11.64 -1.85 -7.58
N ASP A 32 11.82 -0.80 -6.77
CA ASP A 32 13.08 -0.05 -6.64
C ASP A 32 13.75 -0.39 -5.32
N PRO A 33 14.89 -1.11 -5.33
CA PRO A 33 15.57 -1.49 -4.09
C PRO A 33 16.02 -0.29 -3.25
N GLU A 34 16.25 0.88 -3.86
CA GLU A 34 16.62 2.07 -3.12
C GLU A 34 15.52 2.53 -2.16
N GLN A 35 14.24 2.33 -2.53
CA GLN A 35 13.12 2.68 -1.68
C GLN A 35 13.10 1.85 -0.38
N LEU A 36 13.55 0.61 -0.44
CA LEU A 36 13.60 -0.26 0.75
C LEU A 36 14.54 0.26 1.83
N LYS A 37 15.51 1.06 1.47
CA LYS A 37 16.44 1.69 2.43
C LYS A 37 15.74 2.63 3.40
N ARG A 38 14.53 3.11 3.07
CA ARG A 38 13.73 3.93 3.98
C ARG A 38 13.40 3.22 5.28
N LEU A 39 13.29 1.89 5.24
CA LEU A 39 13.02 1.09 6.44
C LEU A 39 14.18 1.12 7.43
N ASP A 40 15.40 1.33 6.95
CA ASP A 40 16.60 1.42 7.79
C ASP A 40 16.88 2.86 8.26
N ALA A 41 16.13 3.84 7.76
CA ALA A 41 16.36 5.25 8.06
C ALA A 41 15.60 5.75 9.29
N PHE A 42 14.72 4.95 9.87
CA PHE A 42 14.00 5.31 11.09
C PHE A 42 14.88 5.07 12.33
N ASP A 43 14.85 6.03 13.24
CA ASP A 43 15.45 5.83 14.57
C ASP A 43 14.59 4.87 15.38
N ASP A 44 15.23 4.05 16.21
CA ASP A 44 14.55 3.12 17.12
C ASP A 44 13.62 2.11 16.44
N TYR A 45 13.86 1.81 15.17
CA TYR A 45 13.08 0.82 14.44
C TYR A 45 13.96 -0.06 13.58
N THR A 46 13.73 -1.36 13.63
CA THR A 46 14.36 -2.37 12.76
C THR A 46 13.27 -3.20 12.11
N PHE A 47 13.27 -3.26 10.78
CA PHE A 47 12.30 -4.07 10.03
C PHE A 47 12.61 -5.56 10.20
N HIS A 48 11.60 -6.33 10.61
CA HIS A 48 11.71 -7.78 10.83
C HIS A 48 10.88 -8.59 9.84
N GLY A 49 10.23 -7.95 8.90
CA GLY A 49 9.39 -8.62 7.92
C GLY A 49 10.18 -9.15 6.73
N THR A 50 9.46 -9.38 5.64
CA THR A 50 10.02 -9.87 4.38
C THR A 50 9.94 -8.79 3.32
N ALA A 51 11.06 -8.52 2.63
CA ALA A 51 11.11 -7.55 1.53
C ALA A 51 11.44 -8.27 0.23
N LEU A 52 10.64 -8.04 -0.80
CA LEU A 52 10.84 -8.57 -2.14
C LEU A 52 10.98 -7.43 -3.14
N VAL A 53 12.08 -7.44 -3.89
CA VAL A 53 12.26 -6.52 -5.03
C VAL A 53 11.62 -7.14 -6.25
N GLY A 54 10.62 -6.46 -6.82
CA GLY A 54 9.93 -6.96 -8.00
C GLY A 54 8.79 -6.05 -8.42
N ASP A 55 8.20 -6.36 -9.58
CA ASP A 55 7.09 -5.61 -10.16
C ASP A 55 5.76 -6.06 -9.53
N PRO A 56 5.07 -5.18 -8.78
CA PRO A 56 3.81 -5.55 -8.13
C PRO A 56 2.64 -5.72 -9.10
N THR A 57 2.81 -5.41 -10.38
CA THR A 57 1.78 -5.70 -11.40
C THR A 57 1.94 -7.08 -12.03
N ASP A 58 2.95 -7.84 -11.63
CA ASP A 58 3.18 -9.21 -12.06
C ASP A 58 2.58 -10.18 -11.02
N PRO A 59 1.62 -11.03 -11.42
CA PRO A 59 1.02 -11.99 -10.49
C PRO A 59 2.02 -12.91 -9.79
N ASP A 60 3.08 -13.32 -10.47
CA ASP A 60 4.09 -14.20 -9.87
C ASP A 60 4.89 -13.47 -8.79
N THR A 61 5.16 -12.19 -8.98
CA THR A 61 5.79 -11.35 -7.95
C THR A 61 4.90 -11.25 -6.72
N LEU A 62 3.61 -11.03 -6.90
CA LEU A 62 2.67 -10.97 -5.79
C LEU A 62 2.59 -12.30 -5.04
N ARG A 63 2.61 -13.44 -5.75
CA ARG A 63 2.66 -14.76 -5.10
C ARG A 63 3.90 -14.91 -4.25
N ARG A 64 5.07 -14.57 -4.79
CA ARG A 64 6.32 -14.64 -4.03
C ARG A 64 6.32 -13.69 -2.84
N GLY A 65 5.58 -12.58 -2.95
CA GLY A 65 5.39 -11.62 -1.85
C GLY A 65 4.38 -12.07 -0.79
N GLY A 66 3.70 -13.19 -0.98
CA GLY A 66 2.81 -13.76 0.02
C GLY A 66 1.34 -13.36 -0.14
N VAL A 67 0.90 -12.87 -1.31
CA VAL A 67 -0.47 -12.41 -1.51
C VAL A 67 -1.51 -13.50 -1.24
N GLU A 68 -1.17 -14.76 -1.49
CA GLU A 68 -2.12 -15.87 -1.31
C GLU A 68 -2.41 -16.17 0.15
N ASN A 69 -1.55 -15.75 1.07
CA ASN A 69 -1.65 -16.06 2.49
C ASN A 69 -1.81 -14.82 3.38
N CYS A 70 -1.88 -13.63 2.80
CA CYS A 70 -2.02 -12.42 3.59
C CYS A 70 -3.49 -12.16 3.97
N ASP A 71 -3.69 -11.44 5.07
CA ASP A 71 -5.01 -11.04 5.55
C ASP A 71 -5.46 -9.72 4.92
N ALA A 72 -4.51 -8.87 4.53
CA ALA A 72 -4.80 -7.57 3.95
C ALA A 72 -3.71 -7.15 2.97
N VAL A 73 -4.07 -6.30 2.02
CA VAL A 73 -3.15 -5.71 1.04
C VAL A 73 -3.32 -4.20 1.05
N ALA A 74 -2.21 -3.48 1.15
CA ALA A 74 -2.19 -2.03 1.03
C ALA A 74 -1.36 -1.64 -0.19
N ALA A 75 -2.01 -1.14 -1.24
CA ALA A 75 -1.34 -0.68 -2.45
C ALA A 75 -1.00 0.81 -2.32
N ALA A 76 0.27 1.11 -2.08
CA ALA A 76 0.78 2.43 -1.71
C ALA A 76 1.90 2.93 -2.66
N GLU A 77 1.82 2.57 -3.94
CA GLU A 77 2.67 3.04 -5.03
C GLU A 77 2.00 4.20 -5.77
N GLU A 78 2.34 4.41 -7.04
CA GLU A 78 1.63 5.36 -7.91
C GLU A 78 0.29 4.78 -8.39
N ASP A 79 -0.63 5.65 -8.83
CA ASP A 79 -2.03 5.29 -9.09
C ASP A 79 -2.20 4.12 -10.06
N SER A 80 -1.47 4.11 -11.19
CA SER A 80 -1.61 3.04 -12.18
C SER A 80 -1.14 1.68 -11.67
N VAL A 81 -0.06 1.66 -10.91
CA VAL A 81 0.45 0.44 -10.27
C VAL A 81 -0.54 -0.06 -9.22
N ASN A 82 -1.06 0.85 -8.39
CA ASN A 82 -2.00 0.50 -7.33
C ASN A 82 -3.28 -0.09 -7.89
N LEU A 83 -3.81 0.45 -8.99
CA LEU A 83 -5.02 -0.08 -9.61
C LEU A 83 -4.81 -1.52 -10.06
N MET A 84 -3.74 -1.80 -10.80
CA MET A 84 -3.46 -3.14 -11.30
C MET A 84 -3.23 -4.11 -10.15
N ALA A 85 -2.37 -3.75 -9.20
CA ALA A 85 -2.04 -4.62 -8.07
C ALA A 85 -3.27 -4.90 -7.19
N ALA A 86 -4.09 -3.89 -6.94
CA ALA A 86 -5.31 -4.04 -6.15
C ALA A 86 -6.33 -4.95 -6.85
N GLN A 87 -6.49 -4.82 -8.17
CA GLN A 87 -7.37 -5.71 -8.94
C GLN A 87 -6.88 -7.15 -8.91
N LEU A 88 -5.57 -7.37 -9.06
CA LEU A 88 -5.00 -8.71 -8.95
C LEU A 88 -5.25 -9.30 -7.56
N ALA A 89 -4.98 -8.56 -6.52
CA ALA A 89 -5.16 -9.02 -5.14
C ALA A 89 -6.62 -9.36 -4.86
N LYS A 90 -7.55 -8.51 -5.28
CA LYS A 90 -8.98 -8.68 -5.01
C LYS A 90 -9.62 -9.73 -5.91
N ASN A 91 -9.40 -9.67 -7.22
CA ASN A 91 -10.17 -10.45 -8.18
C ASN A 91 -9.51 -11.77 -8.57
N ILE A 92 -8.19 -11.85 -8.56
CA ILE A 92 -7.46 -13.08 -8.89
C ILE A 92 -7.13 -13.85 -7.61
N PHE A 93 -6.53 -13.18 -6.62
CA PHE A 93 -6.11 -13.84 -5.38
C PHE A 93 -7.18 -13.86 -4.29
N ARG A 94 -8.33 -13.22 -4.54
CA ARG A 94 -9.52 -13.27 -3.67
C ARG A 94 -9.26 -12.79 -2.25
N ARG A 95 -8.45 -11.74 -2.11
CA ARG A 95 -8.24 -11.12 -0.79
C ARG A 95 -9.42 -10.20 -0.47
N ASP A 96 -9.95 -10.32 0.74
CA ASP A 96 -11.13 -9.57 1.17
C ASP A 96 -10.80 -8.11 1.51
N LYS A 97 -9.63 -7.88 2.10
CA LYS A 97 -9.23 -6.56 2.55
C LYS A 97 -8.12 -6.01 1.65
N VAL A 98 -8.49 -5.14 0.73
CA VAL A 98 -7.54 -4.49 -0.19
C VAL A 98 -7.80 -2.99 -0.14
N ILE A 99 -6.78 -2.22 0.27
CA ILE A 99 -6.81 -0.76 0.33
C ILE A 99 -5.92 -0.22 -0.77
N CYS A 100 -6.44 0.73 -1.55
CA CYS A 100 -5.75 1.30 -2.70
C CYS A 100 -5.58 2.82 -2.53
N ARG A 101 -4.34 3.30 -2.55
CA ARG A 101 -4.06 4.74 -2.58
C ARG A 101 -4.30 5.26 -3.98
N VAL A 102 -5.07 6.34 -4.11
CA VAL A 102 -5.34 7.01 -5.39
C VAL A 102 -5.17 8.51 -5.19
N SER A 103 -4.14 9.08 -5.80
CA SER A 103 -3.80 10.50 -5.60
C SER A 103 -4.70 11.45 -6.37
N ASP A 104 -5.24 11.03 -7.52
CA ASP A 104 -6.15 11.82 -8.33
C ASP A 104 -7.60 11.63 -7.84
N PRO A 105 -8.28 12.71 -7.37
CA PRO A 105 -9.67 12.59 -6.90
C PRO A 105 -10.66 12.07 -7.95
N HIS A 106 -10.44 12.37 -9.22
CA HIS A 106 -11.31 11.85 -10.29
C HIS A 106 -11.13 10.36 -10.47
N LEU A 107 -9.90 9.86 -10.40
CA LEU A 107 -9.61 8.43 -10.47
C LEU A 107 -10.14 7.70 -9.23
N GLN A 108 -10.14 8.34 -8.06
CA GLN A 108 -10.69 7.75 -6.85
C GLN A 108 -12.15 7.36 -7.04
N ILE A 109 -12.95 8.26 -7.62
CA ILE A 109 -14.37 8.01 -7.89
C ILE A 109 -14.53 6.84 -8.85
N LEU A 110 -13.72 6.81 -9.91
CA LEU A 110 -13.74 5.74 -10.90
C LEU A 110 -13.37 4.38 -10.28
N TYR A 111 -12.28 4.35 -9.49
CA TYR A 111 -11.79 3.11 -8.89
C TYR A 111 -12.81 2.54 -7.90
N HIS A 112 -13.47 3.41 -7.14
CA HIS A 112 -14.51 2.98 -6.21
C HIS A 112 -15.74 2.45 -6.94
N LYS A 113 -16.25 3.19 -7.95
CA LYS A 113 -17.48 2.83 -8.65
C LYS A 113 -17.32 1.68 -9.62
N ALA A 114 -16.28 1.73 -10.46
CA ALA A 114 -16.12 0.74 -11.54
C ALA A 114 -15.46 -0.55 -11.07
N TYR A 115 -14.55 -0.47 -10.09
CA TYR A 115 -13.75 -1.61 -9.64
C TYR A 115 -14.05 -2.04 -8.21
N GLU A 116 -14.96 -1.34 -7.53
CA GLU A 116 -15.38 -1.65 -6.16
C GLU A 116 -14.20 -1.72 -5.17
N LEU A 117 -13.20 -0.86 -5.36
CA LEU A 117 -12.02 -0.82 -4.50
C LEU A 117 -12.24 0.13 -3.33
N GLU A 118 -11.73 -0.25 -2.16
CA GLU A 118 -11.62 0.65 -1.02
C GLU A 118 -10.42 1.57 -1.25
N THR A 119 -10.63 2.89 -1.26
CA THR A 119 -9.61 3.85 -1.69
C THR A 119 -9.33 4.89 -0.63
N ILE A 120 -8.07 5.34 -0.59
CA ILE A 120 -7.63 6.48 0.21
C ILE A 120 -7.00 7.49 -0.75
N CYS A 121 -7.48 8.74 -0.73
CA CYS A 121 -6.97 9.80 -1.61
C CYS A 121 -6.21 10.85 -0.79
N PRO A 122 -4.86 10.87 -0.88
CA PRO A 122 -4.06 11.84 -0.13
C PRO A 122 -4.40 13.28 -0.48
N THR A 123 -4.70 13.56 -1.74
CA THR A 123 -5.06 14.89 -2.21
C THR A 123 -6.31 15.42 -1.48
N VAL A 124 -7.36 14.61 -1.39
CA VAL A 124 -8.59 14.96 -0.69
C VAL A 124 -8.34 15.12 0.81
N LEU A 125 -7.61 14.19 1.42
CA LEU A 125 -7.30 14.25 2.84
C LEU A 125 -6.51 15.52 3.20
N THR A 126 -5.52 15.87 2.39
CA THR A 126 -4.70 17.05 2.60
C THR A 126 -5.53 18.32 2.43
N GLU A 127 -6.31 18.41 1.36
CA GLU A 127 -7.20 19.55 1.12
C GLU A 127 -8.15 19.76 2.28
N GLN A 128 -8.81 18.71 2.75
CA GLN A 128 -9.75 18.80 3.87
C GLN A 128 -9.07 19.21 5.16
N ALA A 129 -7.88 18.72 5.43
CA ALA A 129 -7.14 19.08 6.64
C ALA A 129 -6.75 20.57 6.63
N VAL A 130 -6.27 21.09 5.52
CA VAL A 130 -5.92 22.50 5.35
C VAL A 130 -7.17 23.38 5.47
N PHE A 131 -8.24 22.98 4.80
CA PHE A 131 -9.52 23.71 4.85
C PHE A 131 -10.01 23.84 6.30
N ARG A 132 -10.03 22.75 7.07
CA ARG A 132 -10.44 22.78 8.48
C ARG A 132 -9.55 23.65 9.32
N ALA A 133 -8.24 23.60 9.11
CA ALA A 133 -7.29 24.42 9.87
C ALA A 133 -7.50 25.92 9.61
N LEU A 134 -7.82 26.30 8.38
CA LEU A 134 -8.07 27.68 8.01
C LEU A 134 -9.45 28.19 8.45
N SER A 135 -10.40 27.30 8.70
CA SER A 135 -11.78 27.65 9.03
C SER A 135 -12.02 27.82 10.54
N LYS A 136 -11.01 27.67 11.35
CA LYS A 136 -11.09 27.84 12.81
C LYS A 136 -11.01 29.30 13.22
#